data_0fa3b0328fafc3e1e4f75e1791abfda2
#
_entry.id   0fa3b0328fafc3e1e4f75e1791abfda2
#
_cell.length_a   1.000
_cell.length_b   1.000
_cell.length_c   1.000
_cell.angle_alpha   90.00
_cell.angle_beta   90.00
_cell.angle_gamma   90.00
#
_symmetry.space_group_name_H-M   'P 1'
#
loop_
_entity.id
_entity.type
_entity.pdbx_description
1 polymer ?
#
loop_
_entity_poly.entity_id
_entity_poly.type
_entity_poly.pdbx_seq_one_letter_code
_entity_poly.pdbx_strand_id
1 'polypeptide(L)'
;MIDLAYGGHPHSPAHSAVVGALFEPKRSLVACYGGRPCATFAGYALEMTLPGGPVPVAGIGYVAVAPPHRRRGLMRELLRRALTALHEERGEPVAVLHSTEPGIYGRFGFGLASQAVELSVPPEARAFTHEPDGDGLTPEVLSPEDASAAVTAVYDACLPGRPGMLRRDAAWQRRAVEDEPASRHGAGRLLCLVASGPEGEPRGYALYRMRPAWQRSRPRYELTVRELFARDAAAYAFLWRALLDTDLTGTVRAQTRPVDDPLLALLDDPRSAAPTLRDQLYARAVDLDRALTARTYSAPVDVVLEVSDAMCPWNAGRWQLTADADGFAECTRTGAAADLALTAREVGAVLLGGGSLVQLAHAGRVAELRPGALRAASAAFRHDPAPFCPMAF
;
A
#
# COMPACT_ATOMS: atom_id res chain seq x y z
N MET A 1 3.82 -3.59 -25.14
CA MET A 1 5.10 -3.16 -24.48
C MET A 1 5.23 -3.77 -23.06
N ILE A 2 4.22 -3.60 -22.23
CA ILE A 2 4.20 -4.17 -20.87
C ILE A 2 4.36 -5.69 -20.91
N ASP A 3 3.52 -6.39 -21.69
CA ASP A 3 3.60 -7.85 -21.85
C ASP A 3 4.98 -8.31 -22.30
N LEU A 4 5.60 -7.56 -23.23
CA LEU A 4 6.96 -7.84 -23.71
C LEU A 4 8.01 -7.67 -22.59
N ALA A 5 7.83 -6.71 -21.70
CA ALA A 5 8.79 -6.40 -20.64
C ALA A 5 8.68 -7.36 -19.43
N TYR A 6 7.46 -7.83 -19.13
CA TYR A 6 7.15 -8.68 -17.97
C TYR A 6 6.83 -10.14 -18.33
N GLY A 7 6.81 -10.49 -19.62
CA GLY A 7 6.49 -11.86 -20.07
C GLY A 7 5.02 -12.24 -19.81
N GLY A 8 4.13 -11.24 -19.73
CA GLY A 8 2.71 -11.44 -19.48
C GLY A 8 1.95 -12.03 -20.66
N HIS A 9 0.76 -12.56 -20.39
CA HIS A 9 -0.20 -12.98 -21.40
C HIS A 9 -1.13 -11.82 -21.77
N PRO A 10 -1.67 -11.79 -22.99
CA PRO A 10 -2.67 -10.82 -23.37
C PRO A 10 -3.86 -10.87 -22.41
N HIS A 11 -4.28 -9.71 -21.96
CA HIS A 11 -5.47 -9.58 -21.12
C HIS A 11 -6.77 -9.71 -21.95
N SER A 12 -7.88 -10.05 -21.31
CA SER A 12 -9.19 -10.03 -21.96
C SER A 12 -9.57 -8.61 -22.40
N PRO A 13 -10.44 -8.46 -23.42
CA PRO A 13 -10.97 -7.14 -23.77
C PRO A 13 -11.65 -6.43 -22.61
N ALA A 14 -12.35 -7.17 -21.73
CA ALA A 14 -13.01 -6.62 -20.54
C ALA A 14 -11.98 -6.05 -19.55
N HIS A 15 -10.93 -6.81 -19.22
CA HIS A 15 -9.84 -6.34 -18.37
C HIS A 15 -9.12 -5.14 -18.98
N SER A 16 -8.85 -5.17 -20.29
CA SER A 16 -8.22 -4.06 -21.00
C SER A 16 -9.06 -2.78 -20.93
N ALA A 17 -10.40 -2.89 -20.97
CA ALA A 17 -11.31 -1.76 -20.80
C ALA A 17 -11.27 -1.20 -19.37
N VAL A 18 -11.22 -2.07 -18.33
CA VAL A 18 -11.10 -1.64 -16.93
C VAL A 18 -9.77 -0.91 -16.70
N VAL A 19 -8.64 -1.48 -17.15
CA VAL A 19 -7.32 -0.84 -17.03
C VAL A 19 -7.24 0.44 -17.86
N GLY A 20 -7.83 0.42 -19.09
CA GLY A 20 -7.87 1.60 -19.95
C GLY A 20 -8.62 2.78 -19.34
N ALA A 21 -9.67 2.51 -18.56
CA ALA A 21 -10.41 3.56 -17.83
C ALA A 21 -9.61 4.23 -16.70
N LEU A 22 -8.58 3.56 -16.20
CA LEU A 22 -7.67 4.11 -15.18
C LEU A 22 -6.51 4.90 -15.79
N PHE A 23 -6.25 4.73 -17.08
CA PHE A 23 -5.08 5.30 -17.72
C PHE A 23 -5.22 6.81 -17.94
N GLU A 24 -4.25 7.57 -17.46
CA GLU A 24 -4.16 9.03 -17.62
C GLU A 24 -3.07 9.42 -18.65
N PRO A 25 -3.42 9.62 -19.93
CA PRO A 25 -2.44 9.92 -20.99
C PRO A 25 -1.56 11.13 -20.69
N LYS A 26 -2.14 12.19 -20.10
CA LYS A 26 -1.43 13.43 -19.76
C LYS A 26 -0.40 13.26 -18.64
N ARG A 27 -0.47 12.16 -17.87
CA ARG A 27 0.47 11.82 -16.80
C ARG A 27 1.42 10.70 -17.19
N SER A 28 1.27 10.17 -18.40
CA SER A 28 2.03 9.02 -18.87
C SER A 28 3.10 9.44 -19.87
N LEU A 29 4.22 8.71 -19.87
CA LEU A 29 5.36 8.98 -20.75
C LEU A 29 5.73 7.73 -21.53
N VAL A 30 6.15 7.92 -22.76
CA VAL A 30 6.65 6.86 -23.64
C VAL A 30 7.96 7.32 -24.27
N ALA A 31 9.00 6.50 -24.17
CA ALA A 31 10.20 6.67 -24.96
C ALA A 31 10.11 5.81 -26.22
N CYS A 32 10.53 6.37 -27.37
CA CYS A 32 10.53 5.68 -28.64
C CYS A 32 11.94 5.59 -29.22
N TYR A 33 12.23 4.49 -29.92
CA TYR A 33 13.42 4.29 -30.72
C TYR A 33 13.04 3.83 -32.14
N GLY A 34 13.47 4.55 -33.15
CA GLY A 34 13.07 4.27 -34.54
C GLY A 34 11.54 4.29 -34.75
N GLY A 35 10.81 5.19 -34.07
CA GLY A 35 9.36 5.31 -34.13
C GLY A 35 8.57 4.24 -33.35
N ARG A 36 9.25 3.33 -32.63
CA ARG A 36 8.61 2.27 -31.84
C ARG A 36 8.78 2.51 -30.33
N PRO A 37 7.73 2.30 -29.51
CA PRO A 37 7.85 2.38 -28.05
C PRO A 37 8.91 1.43 -27.51
N CYS A 38 9.84 1.95 -26.70
CA CYS A 38 10.89 1.16 -26.05
C CYS A 38 10.93 1.29 -24.53
N ALA A 39 10.26 2.29 -23.95
CA ALA A 39 10.03 2.39 -22.53
C ALA A 39 8.70 3.10 -22.22
N THR A 40 8.07 2.77 -21.10
CA THR A 40 6.80 3.33 -20.64
C THR A 40 6.87 3.73 -19.17
N PHE A 41 6.00 4.66 -18.82
CA PHE A 41 5.72 5.13 -17.47
C PHE A 41 4.26 5.57 -17.44
N ALA A 42 3.48 5.11 -16.47
CA ALA A 42 2.14 5.63 -16.20
C ALA A 42 2.13 6.35 -14.86
N GLY A 43 1.50 7.53 -14.84
CA GLY A 43 1.22 8.29 -13.62
C GLY A 43 -0.27 8.36 -13.37
N TYR A 44 -0.67 8.33 -12.11
CA TYR A 44 -2.05 8.41 -11.64
C TYR A 44 -2.21 9.53 -10.63
N ALA A 45 -3.27 10.33 -10.76
CA ALA A 45 -3.68 11.28 -9.72
C ALA A 45 -4.51 10.51 -8.67
N LEU A 46 -3.93 10.32 -7.49
CA LEU A 46 -4.57 9.57 -6.41
C LEU A 46 -4.72 10.46 -5.17
N GLU A 47 -5.58 10.05 -4.25
CA GLU A 47 -5.68 10.61 -2.91
C GLU A 47 -5.38 9.50 -1.90
N MET A 48 -4.44 9.76 -1.00
CA MET A 48 -3.98 8.80 0.01
C MET A 48 -4.19 9.36 1.41
N THR A 49 -4.63 8.53 2.33
CA THR A 49 -4.60 8.86 3.74
C THR A 49 -3.16 8.84 4.24
N LEU A 50 -2.68 9.99 4.70
CA LEU A 50 -1.45 10.13 5.49
C LEU A 50 -1.82 10.22 6.98
N PRO A 51 -0.85 10.11 7.92
CA PRO A 51 -1.10 10.54 9.29
C PRO A 51 -1.68 11.96 9.30
N GLY A 52 -2.91 12.14 9.81
CA GLY A 52 -3.60 13.44 9.84
C GLY A 52 -4.67 13.64 8.77
N GLY A 53 -4.70 12.85 7.68
CA GLY A 53 -5.80 12.96 6.73
C GLY A 53 -5.45 12.68 5.26
N PRO A 54 -6.39 12.94 4.35
CA PRO A 54 -6.21 12.69 2.92
C PRO A 54 -5.29 13.73 2.27
N VAL A 55 -4.40 13.27 1.41
CA VAL A 55 -3.43 14.09 0.68
C VAL A 55 -3.38 13.65 -0.79
N PRO A 56 -3.35 14.57 -1.77
CA PRO A 56 -3.11 14.22 -3.16
C PRO A 56 -1.71 13.63 -3.34
N VAL A 57 -1.62 12.47 -4.01
CA VAL A 57 -0.37 11.77 -4.27
C VAL A 57 -0.29 11.32 -5.72
N ALA A 58 0.92 11.26 -6.26
CA ALA A 58 1.16 10.70 -7.59
C ALA A 58 1.44 9.20 -7.49
N GLY A 59 0.51 8.37 -7.97
CA GLY A 59 0.75 6.94 -8.17
C GLY A 59 1.63 6.72 -9.41
N ILE A 60 2.65 5.85 -9.30
CA ILE A 60 3.53 5.49 -10.40
C ILE A 60 3.40 4.01 -10.71
N GLY A 61 2.98 3.69 -11.91
CA GLY A 61 2.82 2.33 -12.38
C GLY A 61 3.32 2.12 -13.80
N TYR A 62 3.26 0.90 -14.28
CA TYR A 62 3.63 0.50 -15.64
C TYR A 62 4.99 1.02 -16.11
N VAL A 63 5.96 1.11 -15.20
CA VAL A 63 7.33 1.50 -15.53
C VAL A 63 8.05 0.29 -16.13
N ALA A 64 8.25 0.32 -17.43
CA ALA A 64 8.86 -0.78 -18.16
C ALA A 64 9.85 -0.29 -19.22
N VAL A 65 10.94 -1.04 -19.41
CA VAL A 65 11.91 -0.83 -20.50
C VAL A 65 12.06 -2.15 -21.25
N ALA A 66 11.86 -2.11 -22.55
CA ALA A 66 12.01 -3.27 -23.43
C ALA A 66 13.44 -3.86 -23.30
N PRO A 67 13.60 -5.21 -23.25
CA PRO A 67 14.88 -5.85 -22.99
C PRO A 67 16.06 -5.33 -23.81
N PRO A 68 15.97 -5.09 -25.13
CA PRO A 68 17.09 -4.57 -25.93
C PRO A 68 17.49 -3.14 -25.60
N HIS A 69 16.66 -2.40 -24.84
CA HIS A 69 16.88 -0.99 -24.50
C HIS A 69 17.22 -0.76 -23.02
N ARG A 70 17.30 -1.82 -22.23
CA ARG A 70 17.68 -1.76 -20.80
C ARG A 70 19.09 -1.21 -20.59
N ARG A 71 19.38 -0.71 -19.36
CA ARG A 71 20.69 -0.17 -18.93
C ARG A 71 21.19 1.03 -19.73
N ARG A 72 20.29 1.76 -20.44
CA ARG A 72 20.59 2.96 -21.24
C ARG A 72 20.08 4.25 -20.60
N GLY A 73 19.69 4.24 -19.32
CA GLY A 73 19.22 5.42 -18.59
C GLY A 73 17.75 5.79 -18.82
N LEU A 74 16.99 5.08 -19.66
CA LEU A 74 15.62 5.43 -20.03
C LEU A 74 14.69 5.56 -18.83
N MET A 75 14.74 4.60 -17.88
CA MET A 75 13.93 4.66 -16.67
C MET A 75 14.27 5.89 -15.82
N ARG A 76 15.56 6.22 -15.67
CA ARG A 76 15.99 7.43 -14.93
C ARG A 76 15.40 8.69 -15.57
N GLU A 77 15.45 8.80 -16.90
CA GLU A 77 14.97 9.97 -17.62
C GLU A 77 13.44 10.09 -17.53
N LEU A 78 12.69 8.97 -17.65
CA LEU A 78 11.24 8.98 -17.48
C LEU A 78 10.84 9.43 -16.06
N LEU A 79 11.48 8.87 -15.03
CA LEU A 79 11.24 9.27 -13.64
C LEU A 79 11.63 10.72 -13.38
N ARG A 80 12.77 11.19 -13.90
CA ARG A 80 13.19 12.58 -13.74
C ARG A 80 12.16 13.54 -14.34
N ARG A 81 11.69 13.30 -15.57
CA ARG A 81 10.66 14.12 -16.22
C ARG A 81 9.36 14.10 -15.43
N ALA A 82 8.91 12.93 -15.00
CA ALA A 82 7.69 12.80 -14.23
C ALA A 82 7.77 13.57 -12.91
N LEU A 83 8.87 13.43 -12.14
CA LEU A 83 9.06 14.11 -10.86
C LEU A 83 9.21 15.63 -11.04
N THR A 84 9.89 16.09 -12.10
CA THR A 84 9.96 17.52 -12.43
C THR A 84 8.56 18.08 -12.74
N ALA A 85 7.76 17.38 -13.54
CA ALA A 85 6.39 17.80 -13.84
C ALA A 85 5.47 17.80 -12.61
N LEU A 86 5.68 16.89 -11.65
CA LEU A 86 4.97 16.91 -10.37
C LEU A 86 5.32 18.15 -9.55
N HIS A 87 6.60 18.50 -9.50
CA HIS A 87 7.11 19.68 -8.79
C HIS A 87 6.63 21.00 -9.43
N GLU A 88 6.80 21.14 -10.74
CA GLU A 88 6.60 22.42 -11.44
C GLU A 88 5.14 22.69 -11.82
N GLU A 89 4.36 21.64 -12.13
CA GLU A 89 3.07 21.80 -12.80
C GLU A 89 1.87 21.26 -12.01
N ARG A 90 2.04 20.17 -11.22
CA ARG A 90 0.91 19.38 -10.71
C ARG A 90 0.67 19.51 -9.22
N GLY A 91 1.75 19.58 -8.47
CA GLY A 91 1.67 19.94 -7.05
C GLY A 91 1.34 18.81 -6.09
N GLU A 92 1.36 17.52 -6.49
CA GLU A 92 1.31 16.42 -5.53
C GLU A 92 2.64 16.35 -4.75
N PRO A 93 2.61 16.49 -3.41
CA PRO A 93 3.85 16.54 -2.62
C PRO A 93 4.54 15.18 -2.47
N VAL A 94 3.83 14.10 -2.73
CA VAL A 94 4.30 12.73 -2.53
C VAL A 94 4.07 11.90 -3.78
N ALA A 95 5.07 11.09 -4.16
CA ALA A 95 4.94 10.05 -5.17
C ALA A 95 5.05 8.67 -4.52
N VAL A 96 4.21 7.71 -4.98
CA VAL A 96 4.12 6.36 -4.44
C VAL A 96 4.14 5.31 -5.54
N LEU A 97 4.64 4.12 -5.24
CA LEU A 97 4.66 2.99 -6.17
C LEU A 97 4.71 1.64 -5.46
N HIS A 98 4.26 0.60 -6.16
CA HIS A 98 4.57 -0.79 -5.84
C HIS A 98 5.74 -1.27 -6.70
N SER A 99 6.67 -2.02 -6.12
CA SER A 99 7.86 -2.48 -6.82
C SER A 99 7.81 -3.98 -7.10
N THR A 100 8.05 -4.38 -8.35
CA THR A 100 8.32 -5.79 -8.69
C THR A 100 9.77 -6.18 -8.38
N GLU A 101 10.69 -5.21 -8.34
CA GLU A 101 12.10 -5.40 -8.01
C GLU A 101 12.54 -4.37 -6.95
N PRO A 102 12.50 -4.71 -5.65
CA PRO A 102 12.74 -3.78 -4.53
C PRO A 102 14.05 -2.98 -4.62
N GLY A 103 15.10 -3.55 -5.22
CA GLY A 103 16.42 -2.93 -5.36
C GLY A 103 16.49 -1.76 -6.35
N ILE A 104 15.43 -1.53 -7.16
CA ILE A 104 15.49 -0.53 -8.24
C ILE A 104 15.25 0.90 -7.72
N TYR A 105 14.19 1.11 -6.94
CA TYR A 105 13.63 2.44 -6.72
C TYR A 105 14.34 3.26 -5.63
N GLY A 106 15.11 2.60 -4.75
CA GLY A 106 15.88 3.29 -3.70
C GLY A 106 16.88 4.31 -4.26
N ARG A 107 17.50 4.04 -5.43
CA ARG A 107 18.43 4.97 -6.12
C ARG A 107 17.75 6.22 -6.69
N PHE A 108 16.42 6.21 -6.75
CA PHE A 108 15.58 7.34 -7.19
C PHE A 108 14.89 8.03 -6.01
N GLY A 109 15.31 7.75 -4.78
CA GLY A 109 14.83 8.38 -3.56
C GLY A 109 13.52 7.80 -3.01
N PHE A 110 13.04 6.66 -3.52
CA PHE A 110 11.88 5.98 -2.93
C PHE A 110 12.31 5.11 -1.75
N GLY A 111 11.65 5.30 -0.61
CA GLY A 111 11.81 4.48 0.60
C GLY A 111 10.65 3.52 0.79
N LEU A 112 10.91 2.38 1.44
CA LEU A 112 9.86 1.43 1.82
C LEU A 112 9.00 2.04 2.93
N ALA A 113 7.81 2.51 2.58
CA ALA A 113 6.92 3.27 3.46
C ALA A 113 5.89 2.39 4.17
N SER A 114 5.48 1.28 3.55
CA SER A 114 4.64 0.28 4.21
C SER A 114 5.09 -1.14 3.88
N GLN A 115 4.83 -2.05 4.81
CA GLN A 115 5.02 -3.48 4.66
C GLN A 115 3.68 -4.20 4.81
N ALA A 116 3.60 -5.41 4.33
CA ALA A 116 2.45 -6.28 4.50
C ALA A 116 2.87 -7.65 5.02
N VAL A 117 1.94 -8.40 5.60
CA VAL A 117 2.13 -9.81 5.92
C VAL A 117 1.25 -10.66 5.02
N GLU A 118 1.80 -11.79 4.59
CA GLU A 118 1.05 -12.91 4.05
C GLU A 118 0.76 -13.89 5.18
N LEU A 119 -0.48 -14.37 5.27
CA LEU A 119 -0.93 -15.33 6.26
C LEU A 119 -1.41 -16.61 5.57
N SER A 120 -1.17 -17.75 6.20
CA SER A 120 -1.60 -19.07 5.73
C SER A 120 -2.07 -19.90 6.92
N VAL A 121 -3.38 -19.91 7.15
CA VAL A 121 -4.00 -20.53 8.34
C VAL A 121 -4.46 -21.95 7.99
N PRO A 122 -3.78 -23.01 8.48
CA PRO A 122 -4.20 -24.40 8.31
C PRO A 122 -5.36 -24.74 9.26
N PRO A 123 -6.04 -25.88 9.09
CA PRO A 123 -7.20 -26.27 9.90
C PRO A 123 -6.93 -26.31 11.41
N GLU A 124 -5.75 -26.76 11.80
CA GLU A 124 -5.33 -26.88 13.20
C GLU A 124 -5.04 -25.56 13.91
N ALA A 125 -4.92 -24.46 13.16
CA ALA A 125 -4.61 -23.12 13.68
C ALA A 125 -5.82 -22.18 13.65
N ARG A 126 -7.04 -22.66 13.50
CA ARG A 126 -8.25 -21.83 13.34
C ARG A 126 -8.92 -21.43 14.65
N ALA A 127 -8.47 -21.94 15.77
CA ALA A 127 -9.01 -21.58 17.07
C ALA A 127 -8.71 -20.13 17.41
N PHE A 128 -9.70 -19.43 17.95
CA PHE A 128 -9.53 -18.10 18.52
C PHE A 128 -9.31 -18.19 20.04
N THR A 129 -8.56 -17.26 20.60
CA THR A 129 -8.36 -17.11 22.04
C THR A 129 -9.67 -16.86 22.80
N HIS A 130 -10.62 -16.21 22.13
CA HIS A 130 -12.01 -16.01 22.59
C HIS A 130 -12.90 -15.87 21.37
N GLU A 131 -14.10 -16.41 21.45
CA GLU A 131 -15.06 -16.26 20.39
C GLU A 131 -15.55 -14.82 20.33
N PRO A 132 -15.61 -14.23 19.13
CA PRO A 132 -16.09 -12.86 18.98
C PRO A 132 -17.59 -12.80 19.31
N ASP A 133 -17.99 -11.73 19.98
CA ASP A 133 -19.39 -11.39 20.14
C ASP A 133 -19.92 -10.91 18.78
N GLY A 134 -20.59 -11.82 18.07
CA GLY A 134 -21.17 -11.57 16.75
C GLY A 134 -22.67 -11.29 16.77
N ASP A 135 -23.22 -10.92 17.94
CA ASP A 135 -24.65 -10.71 18.12
C ASP A 135 -25.24 -9.75 17.11
N GLY A 136 -26.26 -10.25 16.40
CA GLY A 136 -26.97 -9.51 15.39
C GLY A 136 -26.31 -9.38 14.02
N LEU A 137 -25.09 -9.92 13.82
CA LEU A 137 -24.45 -9.93 12.50
C LEU A 137 -24.98 -11.09 11.65
N THR A 138 -25.31 -10.81 10.40
CA THR A 138 -25.76 -11.80 9.41
C THR A 138 -24.81 -11.87 8.23
N PRO A 139 -24.41 -13.10 7.79
CA PRO A 139 -23.56 -13.27 6.63
C PRO A 139 -24.39 -13.39 5.35
N GLU A 140 -23.92 -12.80 4.27
CA GLU A 140 -24.42 -13.02 2.93
C GLU A 140 -23.26 -13.20 1.95
N VAL A 141 -23.36 -14.19 1.06
CA VAL A 141 -22.38 -14.41 0.00
C VAL A 141 -22.94 -13.94 -1.33
N LEU A 142 -22.36 -12.91 -1.88
CA LEU A 142 -22.78 -12.22 -3.09
C LEU A 142 -21.73 -12.36 -4.21
N SER A 143 -22.12 -12.05 -5.45
CA SER A 143 -21.16 -11.72 -6.47
C SER A 143 -20.45 -10.40 -6.12
N PRO A 144 -19.21 -10.14 -6.57
CA PRO A 144 -18.54 -8.87 -6.31
C PRO A 144 -19.29 -7.66 -6.90
N GLU A 145 -20.07 -7.88 -7.96
CA GLU A 145 -20.87 -6.87 -8.63
C GLU A 145 -22.08 -6.48 -7.76
N ASP A 146 -22.83 -7.47 -7.25
CA ASP A 146 -23.97 -7.26 -6.35
C ASP A 146 -23.51 -6.66 -5.01
N ALA A 147 -22.34 -7.02 -4.53
CA ALA A 147 -21.75 -6.50 -3.28
C ALA A 147 -21.12 -5.11 -3.44
N SER A 148 -21.02 -4.53 -4.64
CA SER A 148 -20.20 -3.33 -4.91
C SER A 148 -20.58 -2.13 -4.01
N ALA A 149 -21.85 -1.93 -3.74
CA ALA A 149 -22.30 -0.86 -2.85
C ALA A 149 -21.83 -1.07 -1.39
N ALA A 150 -21.97 -2.30 -0.87
CA ALA A 150 -21.50 -2.64 0.48
C ALA A 150 -19.98 -2.54 0.59
N VAL A 151 -19.24 -3.04 -0.41
CA VAL A 151 -17.78 -2.92 -0.48
C VAL A 151 -17.34 -1.47 -0.45
N THR A 152 -17.98 -0.59 -1.24
CA THR A 152 -17.68 0.84 -1.24
C THR A 152 -17.94 1.48 0.12
N ALA A 153 -19.14 1.25 0.70
CA ALA A 153 -19.52 1.86 1.96
C ALA A 153 -18.59 1.47 3.12
N VAL A 154 -18.19 0.19 3.19
CA VAL A 154 -17.26 -0.28 4.23
C VAL A 154 -15.84 0.23 3.98
N TYR A 155 -15.36 0.18 2.74
CA TYR A 155 -14.03 0.66 2.39
C TYR A 155 -13.86 2.15 2.71
N ASP A 156 -14.81 2.98 2.30
CA ASP A 156 -14.78 4.43 2.54
C ASP A 156 -14.85 4.76 4.04
N ALA A 157 -15.58 3.97 4.83
CA ALA A 157 -15.62 4.13 6.29
C ALA A 157 -14.28 3.77 6.96
N CYS A 158 -13.51 2.83 6.39
CA CYS A 158 -12.19 2.45 6.90
C CYS A 158 -11.05 3.35 6.41
N LEU A 159 -11.26 4.06 5.29
CA LEU A 159 -10.23 4.86 4.61
C LEU A 159 -9.53 5.88 5.52
N PRO A 160 -10.22 6.70 6.35
CA PRO A 160 -9.56 7.69 7.19
C PRO A 160 -8.72 7.11 8.32
N GLY A 161 -9.02 5.86 8.72
CA GLY A 161 -8.44 5.23 9.90
C GLY A 161 -7.03 4.68 9.70
N ARG A 162 -6.48 4.65 8.47
CA ARG A 162 -5.19 3.98 8.24
C ARG A 162 -4.35 4.68 7.18
N PRO A 163 -3.13 5.14 7.50
CA PRO A 163 -2.20 5.68 6.51
C PRO A 163 -1.88 4.67 5.39
N GLY A 164 -1.71 5.18 4.17
CA GLY A 164 -1.42 4.37 3.00
C GLY A 164 -2.65 3.90 2.22
N MET A 165 -3.85 3.97 2.79
CA MET A 165 -5.07 3.67 2.04
C MET A 165 -5.34 4.75 0.98
N LEU A 166 -5.75 4.29 -0.20
CA LEU A 166 -6.04 5.13 -1.35
C LEU A 166 -7.55 5.24 -1.56
N ARG A 167 -8.04 6.44 -1.82
CA ARG A 167 -9.43 6.66 -2.22
C ARG A 167 -9.71 5.95 -3.54
N ARG A 168 -10.87 5.31 -3.64
CA ARG A 168 -11.36 4.65 -4.86
C ARG A 168 -12.48 5.47 -5.47
N ASP A 169 -12.26 6.01 -6.68
CA ASP A 169 -13.37 6.46 -7.51
C ASP A 169 -14.08 5.27 -8.17
N ALA A 170 -15.10 5.55 -9.00
CA ALA A 170 -15.88 4.48 -9.65
C ALA A 170 -15.02 3.55 -10.54
N ALA A 171 -13.93 4.05 -11.14
CA ALA A 171 -13.05 3.22 -11.98
C ALA A 171 -12.16 2.32 -11.13
N TRP A 172 -11.55 2.86 -10.06
CA TRP A 172 -10.77 2.09 -9.11
C TRP A 172 -11.63 1.10 -8.32
N GLN A 173 -12.88 1.45 -7.99
CA GLN A 173 -13.82 0.52 -7.34
C GLN A 173 -14.15 -0.66 -8.26
N ARG A 174 -14.43 -0.42 -9.55
CA ARG A 174 -14.62 -1.52 -10.53
C ARG A 174 -13.38 -2.41 -10.62
N ARG A 175 -12.18 -1.83 -10.61
CA ARG A 175 -10.92 -2.59 -10.60
C ARG A 175 -10.76 -3.45 -9.35
N ALA A 176 -11.19 -2.95 -8.19
CA ALA A 176 -11.11 -3.68 -6.92
C ALA A 176 -11.97 -4.93 -6.89
N VAL A 177 -13.17 -4.89 -7.49
CA VAL A 177 -14.12 -6.01 -7.53
C VAL A 177 -14.04 -6.84 -8.81
N GLU A 178 -13.16 -6.50 -9.74
CA GLU A 178 -13.00 -7.21 -11.01
C GLU A 178 -12.61 -8.68 -10.83
N ASP A 179 -13.25 -9.56 -11.58
CA ASP A 179 -12.98 -11.00 -11.61
C ASP A 179 -12.49 -11.45 -12.98
N GLU A 180 -11.25 -11.08 -13.37
CA GLU A 180 -10.63 -11.50 -14.62
C GLU A 180 -10.35 -13.01 -14.62
N PRO A 181 -10.96 -13.81 -15.54
CA PRO A 181 -10.77 -15.25 -15.59
C PRO A 181 -9.31 -15.69 -15.73
N ALA A 182 -8.51 -14.98 -16.52
CA ALA A 182 -7.07 -15.27 -16.71
C ALA A 182 -6.26 -15.11 -15.40
N SER A 183 -6.73 -14.29 -14.47
CA SER A 183 -6.08 -14.05 -13.19
C SER A 183 -6.51 -15.02 -12.08
N ARG A 184 -7.38 -15.98 -12.37
CA ARG A 184 -7.87 -16.95 -11.36
C ARG A 184 -6.88 -18.05 -11.04
N HIS A 185 -5.92 -18.35 -11.92
CA HIS A 185 -4.88 -19.39 -11.72
C HIS A 185 -5.44 -20.74 -11.25
N GLY A 186 -6.56 -21.15 -11.86
CA GLY A 186 -7.25 -22.41 -11.50
C GLY A 186 -8.20 -22.33 -10.30
N ALA A 187 -8.35 -21.16 -9.69
CA ALA A 187 -9.39 -20.93 -8.69
C ALA A 187 -10.76 -20.64 -9.32
N GLY A 188 -11.81 -20.74 -8.51
CA GLY A 188 -13.17 -20.36 -8.87
C GLY A 188 -13.33 -18.84 -9.05
N ARG A 189 -14.57 -18.43 -9.33
CA ARG A 189 -14.93 -17.02 -9.41
C ARG A 189 -14.67 -16.31 -8.09
N LEU A 190 -14.51 -14.99 -8.17
CA LEU A 190 -14.45 -14.13 -6.98
C LEU A 190 -15.83 -14.12 -6.30
N LEU A 191 -15.84 -14.21 -4.99
CA LEU A 191 -17.01 -14.12 -4.12
C LEU A 191 -16.79 -12.99 -3.12
N CYS A 192 -17.89 -12.41 -2.65
CA CYS A 192 -17.90 -11.43 -1.58
C CYS A 192 -18.76 -11.94 -0.42
N LEU A 193 -18.16 -12.17 0.73
CA LEU A 193 -18.86 -12.33 1.99
C LEU A 193 -19.10 -10.95 2.59
N VAL A 194 -20.36 -10.60 2.84
CA VAL A 194 -20.76 -9.35 3.49
C VAL A 194 -21.28 -9.70 4.90
N ALA A 195 -20.84 -8.98 5.91
CA ALA A 195 -21.39 -9.00 7.25
C ALA A 195 -22.25 -7.76 7.43
N SER A 196 -23.56 -7.96 7.64
CA SER A 196 -24.52 -6.90 7.85
C SER A 196 -25.01 -6.87 9.29
N GLY A 197 -25.24 -5.67 9.83
CA GLY A 197 -25.83 -5.47 11.15
C GLY A 197 -27.35 -5.68 11.17
N PRO A 198 -27.99 -5.51 12.34
CA PRO A 198 -29.42 -5.80 12.53
C PRO A 198 -30.36 -4.98 11.63
N GLU A 199 -29.95 -3.80 11.21
CA GLU A 199 -30.74 -2.92 10.32
C GLU A 199 -30.41 -3.15 8.83
N GLY A 200 -29.58 -4.17 8.51
CA GLY A 200 -29.14 -4.49 7.16
C GLY A 200 -27.97 -3.63 6.68
N GLU A 201 -27.40 -2.78 7.52
CA GLU A 201 -26.23 -1.96 7.20
C GLU A 201 -24.95 -2.79 7.05
N PRO A 202 -24.12 -2.58 6.01
CA PRO A 202 -22.89 -3.33 5.84
C PRO A 202 -21.86 -2.91 6.90
N ARG A 203 -21.43 -3.87 7.71
CA ARG A 203 -20.43 -3.71 8.77
C ARG A 203 -19.04 -4.20 8.35
N GLY A 204 -18.97 -5.12 7.38
CA GLY A 204 -17.72 -5.62 6.86
C GLY A 204 -17.90 -6.44 5.59
N TYR A 205 -16.81 -6.67 4.88
CA TYR A 205 -16.78 -7.57 3.72
C TYR A 205 -15.45 -8.31 3.59
N ALA A 206 -15.50 -9.45 2.87
CA ALA A 206 -14.31 -10.17 2.43
C ALA A 206 -14.47 -10.60 0.97
N LEU A 207 -13.54 -10.21 0.12
CA LEU A 207 -13.40 -10.72 -1.25
C LEU A 207 -12.48 -11.95 -1.21
N TYR A 208 -12.96 -13.10 -1.70
CA TYR A 208 -12.21 -14.34 -1.63
C TYR A 208 -12.49 -15.26 -2.82
N ARG A 209 -11.60 -16.23 -3.01
CA ARG A 209 -11.74 -17.30 -4.01
C ARG A 209 -11.43 -18.64 -3.39
N MET A 210 -12.02 -19.69 -3.94
CA MET A 210 -11.70 -21.07 -3.58
C MET A 210 -11.06 -21.79 -4.76
N ARG A 211 -9.94 -22.45 -4.53
CA ARG A 211 -9.28 -23.32 -5.49
C ARG A 211 -9.45 -24.76 -5.06
N PRO A 212 -10.12 -25.62 -5.86
CA PRO A 212 -10.25 -27.02 -5.57
C PRO A 212 -8.88 -27.70 -5.47
N ALA A 213 -8.69 -28.46 -4.40
CA ALA A 213 -7.53 -29.29 -4.20
C ALA A 213 -7.93 -30.57 -3.45
N TRP A 214 -7.25 -31.66 -3.73
CA TRP A 214 -7.52 -32.96 -3.15
C TRP A 214 -6.24 -33.59 -2.62
N GLN A 215 -6.28 -34.12 -1.41
CA GLN A 215 -5.19 -34.82 -0.79
C GLN A 215 -5.68 -36.17 -0.27
N ARG A 216 -5.13 -37.27 -0.81
CA ARG A 216 -5.53 -38.64 -0.43
C ARG A 216 -7.06 -38.86 -0.46
N SER A 217 -7.69 -38.44 -1.58
CA SER A 217 -9.14 -38.50 -1.82
C SER A 217 -10.01 -37.67 -0.84
N ARG A 218 -9.42 -36.76 -0.10
CA ARG A 218 -10.14 -35.78 0.74
C ARG A 218 -10.04 -34.38 0.16
N PRO A 219 -11.11 -33.58 0.19
CA PRO A 219 -11.03 -32.18 -0.21
C PRO A 219 -10.09 -31.41 0.73
N ARG A 220 -9.26 -30.58 0.15
CA ARG A 220 -8.31 -29.69 0.84
C ARG A 220 -8.20 -28.40 0.04
N TYR A 221 -9.35 -27.75 -0.17
CA TYR A 221 -9.42 -26.53 -0.96
C TYR A 221 -8.57 -25.43 -0.34
N GLU A 222 -7.99 -24.60 -1.18
CA GLU A 222 -7.34 -23.37 -0.76
C GLU A 222 -8.34 -22.22 -0.89
N LEU A 223 -8.69 -21.57 0.23
CA LEU A 223 -9.45 -20.33 0.23
C LEU A 223 -8.46 -19.18 0.28
N THR A 224 -8.48 -18.31 -0.73
CA THR A 224 -7.61 -17.14 -0.80
C THR A 224 -8.42 -15.86 -0.57
N VAL A 225 -8.16 -15.17 0.53
CA VAL A 225 -8.71 -13.86 0.84
C VAL A 225 -7.91 -12.82 0.06
N ARG A 226 -8.58 -12.12 -0.85
CA ARG A 226 -8.01 -11.04 -1.65
C ARG A 226 -8.01 -9.73 -0.88
N GLU A 227 -9.13 -9.44 -0.20
CA GLU A 227 -9.33 -8.21 0.56
C GLU A 227 -10.35 -8.46 1.67
N LEU A 228 -10.14 -7.87 2.84
CA LEU A 228 -11.09 -7.90 3.94
C LEU A 228 -11.01 -6.58 4.70
N PHE A 229 -12.16 -5.93 4.88
CA PHE A 229 -12.34 -4.73 5.69
C PHE A 229 -13.57 -4.86 6.57
N ALA A 230 -13.50 -4.27 7.75
CA ALA A 230 -14.60 -4.19 8.70
C ALA A 230 -14.57 -2.85 9.44
N ARG A 231 -15.74 -2.32 9.74
CA ARG A 231 -15.92 -1.04 10.44
C ARG A 231 -15.63 -1.13 11.94
N ASP A 232 -15.61 -2.36 12.47
CA ASP A 232 -15.39 -2.64 13.88
C ASP A 232 -14.84 -4.06 14.12
N ALA A 233 -14.40 -4.32 15.34
CA ALA A 233 -13.76 -5.56 15.74
C ALA A 233 -14.70 -6.77 15.68
N ALA A 234 -16.01 -6.60 15.99
CA ALA A 234 -16.98 -7.69 15.94
C ALA A 234 -17.19 -8.18 14.50
N ALA A 235 -17.44 -7.26 13.56
CA ALA A 235 -17.56 -7.60 12.14
C ALA A 235 -16.27 -8.18 11.56
N TYR A 236 -15.09 -7.69 11.99
CA TYR A 236 -13.80 -8.23 11.59
C TYR A 236 -13.63 -9.68 12.01
N ALA A 237 -13.86 -9.99 13.28
CA ALA A 237 -13.72 -11.33 13.82
C ALA A 237 -14.78 -12.29 13.24
N PHE A 238 -16.03 -11.81 13.04
CA PHE A 238 -17.11 -12.56 12.41
C PHE A 238 -16.76 -12.99 10.98
N LEU A 239 -16.23 -12.07 10.16
CA LEU A 239 -15.79 -12.41 8.79
C LEU A 239 -14.70 -13.46 8.79
N TRP A 240 -13.68 -13.31 9.65
CA TRP A 240 -12.62 -14.31 9.73
C TRP A 240 -13.12 -15.66 10.21
N ARG A 241 -14.03 -15.67 11.20
CA ARG A 241 -14.63 -16.92 11.69
C ARG A 241 -15.34 -17.64 10.54
N ALA A 242 -16.20 -16.93 9.80
CA ALA A 242 -16.92 -17.51 8.68
C ALA A 242 -15.99 -18.05 7.56
N LEU A 243 -14.89 -17.33 7.26
CA LEU A 243 -13.92 -17.80 6.26
C LEU A 243 -13.13 -19.01 6.75
N LEU A 244 -12.72 -19.03 8.01
CA LEU A 244 -11.97 -20.13 8.62
C LEU A 244 -12.81 -21.39 8.76
N ASP A 245 -14.13 -21.27 8.99
CA ASP A 245 -15.07 -22.38 9.12
C ASP A 245 -15.65 -22.86 7.78
N THR A 246 -15.23 -22.27 6.66
CA THR A 246 -15.71 -22.70 5.34
C THR A 246 -15.37 -24.17 5.08
N ASP A 247 -16.41 -24.97 4.83
CA ASP A 247 -16.27 -26.41 4.56
C ASP A 247 -15.33 -26.72 3.40
N LEU A 248 -14.78 -27.93 3.40
CA LEU A 248 -13.84 -28.43 2.41
C LEU A 248 -12.47 -27.73 2.36
N THR A 249 -12.27 -26.66 3.14
CA THR A 249 -11.07 -25.83 3.11
C THR A 249 -9.93 -26.50 3.89
N GLY A 250 -8.81 -26.72 3.21
CA GLY A 250 -7.55 -27.17 3.80
C GLY A 250 -6.70 -26.03 4.34
N THR A 251 -6.69 -24.88 3.67
CA THR A 251 -5.89 -23.72 4.08
C THR A 251 -6.63 -22.44 3.71
N VAL A 252 -6.64 -21.49 4.61
CA VAL A 252 -7.10 -20.11 4.34
C VAL A 252 -5.86 -19.23 4.20
N ARG A 253 -5.68 -18.61 3.04
CA ARG A 253 -4.57 -17.70 2.75
C ARG A 253 -5.04 -16.27 2.61
N ALA A 254 -4.27 -15.34 3.14
CA ALA A 254 -4.45 -13.91 2.90
C ALA A 254 -3.10 -13.34 2.45
N GLN A 255 -3.00 -12.97 1.17
CA GLN A 255 -1.72 -12.62 0.55
C GLN A 255 -1.22 -11.22 0.93
N THR A 256 -2.12 -10.35 1.35
CA THR A 256 -1.78 -8.95 1.65
C THR A 256 -2.62 -8.47 2.82
N ARG A 257 -2.01 -8.42 4.01
CA ARG A 257 -2.61 -7.90 5.24
C ARG A 257 -1.66 -6.89 5.88
N PRO A 258 -2.18 -5.93 6.67
CA PRO A 258 -1.30 -5.03 7.40
C PRO A 258 -0.41 -5.80 8.40
N VAL A 259 0.76 -5.25 8.73
CA VAL A 259 1.71 -5.90 9.67
C VAL A 259 1.17 -6.03 11.09
N ASP A 260 0.21 -5.20 11.45
CA ASP A 260 -0.54 -5.16 12.70
C ASP A 260 -1.94 -5.78 12.55
N ASP A 261 -2.09 -6.78 11.65
CA ASP A 261 -3.39 -7.41 11.38
C ASP A 261 -3.99 -8.04 12.65
N PRO A 262 -5.23 -7.66 13.04
CA PRO A 262 -5.85 -8.15 14.27
C PRO A 262 -6.05 -9.68 14.29
N LEU A 263 -6.06 -10.37 13.13
CA LEU A 263 -6.17 -11.84 13.09
C LEU A 263 -5.05 -12.50 13.92
N LEU A 264 -3.83 -11.94 13.88
CA LEU A 264 -2.71 -12.51 14.65
C LEU A 264 -2.92 -12.44 16.16
N ALA A 265 -3.73 -11.48 16.64
CA ALA A 265 -4.12 -11.39 18.04
C ALA A 265 -5.39 -12.20 18.39
N LEU A 266 -6.21 -12.52 17.41
CA LEU A 266 -7.39 -13.37 17.59
C LEU A 266 -7.05 -14.85 17.64
N LEU A 267 -6.09 -15.32 16.84
CA LEU A 267 -5.68 -16.72 16.80
C LEU A 267 -5.05 -17.17 18.13
N ASP A 268 -5.42 -18.35 18.60
CA ASP A 268 -4.82 -19.01 19.76
C ASP A 268 -3.34 -19.39 19.50
N ASP A 269 -3.06 -19.82 18.27
CA ASP A 269 -1.68 -20.04 17.80
C ASP A 269 -1.36 -19.18 16.56
N PRO A 270 -0.93 -17.91 16.73
CA PRO A 270 -0.59 -17.03 15.61
C PRO A 270 0.63 -17.52 14.81
N ARG A 271 1.51 -18.35 15.40
CA ARG A 271 2.68 -18.90 14.72
C ARG A 271 2.27 -19.85 13.59
N SER A 272 1.23 -20.62 13.80
CA SER A 272 0.73 -21.57 12.79
C SER A 272 0.05 -20.87 11.60
N ALA A 273 -0.29 -19.58 11.70
CA ALA A 273 -0.68 -18.76 10.55
C ALA A 273 0.49 -18.42 9.61
N ALA A 274 1.73 -18.84 9.96
CA ALA A 274 2.95 -18.65 9.18
C ALA A 274 3.13 -17.23 8.60
N PRO A 275 3.10 -16.16 9.43
CA PRO A 275 3.17 -14.80 8.95
C PRO A 275 4.49 -14.54 8.21
N THR A 276 4.39 -14.11 6.96
CA THR A 276 5.54 -13.81 6.11
C THR A 276 5.55 -12.33 5.75
N LEU A 277 6.58 -11.60 6.20
CA LEU A 277 6.73 -10.17 5.94
C LEU A 277 7.13 -9.92 4.48
N ARG A 278 6.47 -8.92 3.86
CA ARG A 278 6.76 -8.46 2.49
C ARG A 278 6.88 -6.94 2.43
N ASP A 279 7.65 -6.44 1.47
CA ASP A 279 7.56 -5.05 1.06
C ASP A 279 6.21 -4.80 0.36
N GLN A 280 5.70 -3.56 0.50
CA GLN A 280 4.43 -3.22 -0.13
C GLN A 280 4.54 -1.89 -0.88
N LEU A 281 4.40 -0.76 -0.21
CA LEU A 281 4.39 0.56 -0.83
C LEU A 281 5.71 1.28 -0.61
N TYR A 282 6.23 1.86 -1.68
CA TYR A 282 7.37 2.77 -1.64
C TYR A 282 6.87 4.20 -1.82
N ALA A 283 7.41 5.12 -1.05
CA ALA A 283 7.08 6.54 -1.12
C ALA A 283 8.33 7.40 -1.26
N ARG A 284 8.16 8.57 -1.87
CA ARG A 284 9.16 9.65 -1.85
C ARG A 284 8.48 11.00 -1.75
N ALA A 285 9.12 11.95 -1.07
CA ALA A 285 8.76 13.35 -1.18
C ALA A 285 9.11 13.86 -2.59
N VAL A 286 8.15 14.48 -3.27
CA VAL A 286 8.36 15.29 -4.48
C VAL A 286 8.87 16.64 -4.04
N ASP A 287 8.14 17.31 -3.13
CA ASP A 287 8.52 18.54 -2.45
C ASP A 287 8.62 18.25 -0.96
N LEU A 288 9.82 18.41 -0.40
CA LEU A 288 10.11 17.95 0.96
C LEU A 288 9.31 18.69 2.03
N ASP A 289 9.27 20.01 1.94
CA ASP A 289 8.50 20.87 2.84
C ASP A 289 7.02 20.53 2.82
N ARG A 290 6.44 20.44 1.63
CA ARG A 290 5.03 20.10 1.44
C ARG A 290 4.69 18.67 1.86
N ALA A 291 5.58 17.71 1.62
CA ALA A 291 5.37 16.34 2.03
C ALA A 291 5.43 16.18 3.56
N LEU A 292 6.34 16.89 4.23
CA LEU A 292 6.49 16.83 5.67
C LEU A 292 5.43 17.63 6.42
N THR A 293 4.87 18.69 5.83
CA THR A 293 3.74 19.46 6.42
C THR A 293 2.37 18.89 6.07
N ALA A 294 2.27 18.00 5.08
CA ALA A 294 1.01 17.33 4.72
C ALA A 294 0.62 16.19 5.69
N ARG A 295 1.48 15.87 6.65
CA ARG A 295 1.20 14.84 7.66
C ARG A 295 1.21 15.44 9.06
N THR A 296 0.55 14.74 10.01
CA THR A 296 0.72 15.02 11.44
C THR A 296 1.79 14.12 12.07
N TYR A 297 2.25 14.50 13.25
CA TYR A 297 3.29 13.84 14.03
C TYR A 297 2.76 13.38 15.38
N SER A 298 3.25 12.24 15.88
CA SER A 298 2.77 11.63 17.13
C SER A 298 3.34 12.27 18.40
N ALA A 299 4.33 13.14 18.26
CA ALA A 299 4.96 13.87 19.36
C ALA A 299 5.57 15.18 18.84
N PRO A 300 5.71 16.18 19.70
CA PRO A 300 6.44 17.40 19.35
C PRO A 300 7.87 17.07 18.91
N VAL A 301 8.34 17.79 17.89
CA VAL A 301 9.70 17.64 17.39
C VAL A 301 10.23 18.98 16.90
N ASP A 302 11.51 19.21 17.13
CA ASP A 302 12.28 20.31 16.59
C ASP A 302 13.63 19.76 16.14
N VAL A 303 13.82 19.64 14.80
CA VAL A 303 14.97 18.95 14.23
C VAL A 303 15.37 19.57 12.89
N VAL A 304 16.68 19.70 12.69
CA VAL A 304 17.27 20.10 11.40
C VAL A 304 17.68 18.84 10.65
N LEU A 305 17.04 18.60 9.51
CA LEU A 305 17.33 17.49 8.61
C LEU A 305 18.26 17.96 7.49
N GLU A 306 19.44 17.39 7.35
CA GLU A 306 20.28 17.53 6.16
C GLU A 306 19.92 16.42 5.18
N VAL A 307 19.22 16.80 4.10
CA VAL A 307 18.69 15.84 3.12
C VAL A 307 19.52 15.89 1.84
N SER A 308 19.96 14.72 1.37
CA SER A 308 20.56 14.58 0.04
C SER A 308 19.54 13.96 -0.93
N ASP A 309 19.39 14.56 -2.12
CA ASP A 309 18.50 14.09 -3.18
C ASP A 309 19.09 14.35 -4.56
N ALA A 310 19.67 13.33 -5.15
CA ALA A 310 20.28 13.42 -6.49
C ALA A 310 19.25 13.42 -7.63
N MET A 311 18.01 12.99 -7.37
CA MET A 311 16.96 12.94 -8.37
C MET A 311 16.14 14.23 -8.43
N CYS A 312 15.88 14.84 -7.26
CA CYS A 312 15.16 16.09 -7.10
C CYS A 312 16.03 17.10 -6.33
N PRO A 313 16.95 17.78 -7.01
CA PRO A 313 17.94 18.67 -6.35
C PRO A 313 17.31 19.78 -5.51
N TRP A 314 16.08 20.18 -5.80
CA TRP A 314 15.34 21.19 -5.04
C TRP A 314 15.01 20.74 -3.61
N ASN A 315 15.05 19.43 -3.30
CA ASN A 315 14.91 18.90 -1.95
C ASN A 315 16.23 18.88 -1.16
N ALA A 316 17.37 18.90 -1.86
CA ALA A 316 18.67 18.81 -1.19
C ALA A 316 18.97 20.04 -0.33
N GLY A 317 19.56 19.83 0.85
CA GLY A 317 19.93 20.88 1.78
C GLY A 317 19.39 20.67 3.17
N ARG A 318 19.42 21.74 3.99
CA ARG A 318 18.98 21.70 5.39
C ARG A 318 17.58 22.25 5.55
N TRP A 319 16.80 21.50 6.32
CA TRP A 319 15.39 21.77 6.55
C TRP A 319 15.09 21.72 8.05
N GLN A 320 14.58 22.83 8.58
CA GLN A 320 14.03 22.88 9.93
C GLN A 320 12.63 22.28 9.89
N LEU A 321 12.42 21.20 10.61
CA LEU A 321 11.11 20.58 10.84
C LEU A 321 10.73 20.79 12.29
N THR A 322 9.62 21.47 12.51
CA THR A 322 8.98 21.59 13.83
C THR A 322 7.60 21.00 13.79
N ALA A 323 7.18 20.32 14.86
CA ALA A 323 5.81 19.90 15.07
C ALA A 323 5.40 20.21 16.50
N ASP A 324 4.18 20.70 16.66
CA ASP A 324 3.59 21.03 17.96
C ASP A 324 3.00 19.81 18.69
N ALA A 325 2.36 20.04 19.83
CA ALA A 325 1.74 18.99 20.64
C ALA A 325 0.50 18.37 19.96
N ASP A 326 -0.14 19.08 19.05
CA ASP A 326 -1.30 18.60 18.27
C ASP A 326 -0.85 17.86 16.98
N GLY A 327 0.46 17.85 16.72
CA GLY A 327 1.10 17.17 15.61
C GLY A 327 1.14 17.98 14.31
N PHE A 328 0.74 19.23 14.30
CA PHE A 328 0.86 20.09 13.12
C PHE A 328 2.31 20.54 12.94
N ALA A 329 2.76 20.56 11.68
CA ALA A 329 4.16 20.79 11.39
C ALA A 329 4.41 21.97 10.45
N GLU A 330 5.54 22.62 10.67
CA GLU A 330 6.18 23.54 9.72
C GLU A 330 7.51 22.93 9.24
N CYS A 331 7.83 23.14 7.98
CA CYS A 331 9.08 22.69 7.38
C CYS A 331 9.64 23.78 6.47
N THR A 332 10.79 24.33 6.82
CA THR A 332 11.40 25.46 6.10
C THR A 332 12.89 25.26 5.90
N ARG A 333 13.45 25.88 4.87
CA ARG A 333 14.92 25.87 4.66
C ARG A 333 15.62 26.67 5.77
N THR A 334 16.78 26.15 6.19
CA THR A 334 17.56 26.77 7.26
C THR A 334 19.06 26.72 7.00
N GLY A 335 19.80 27.66 7.59
CA GLY A 335 21.27 27.63 7.68
C GLY A 335 21.81 26.99 8.97
N ALA A 336 20.92 26.55 9.88
CA ALA A 336 21.32 25.96 11.16
C ALA A 336 22.14 24.66 10.98
N ALA A 337 22.88 24.27 12.02
CA ALA A 337 23.61 23.01 12.02
C ALA A 337 22.60 21.83 11.97
N ALA A 338 22.93 20.81 11.17
CA ALA A 338 22.08 19.65 11.03
C ALA A 338 22.11 18.78 12.28
N ASP A 339 20.96 18.26 12.64
CA ASP A 339 20.78 17.30 13.73
C ASP A 339 20.83 15.85 13.25
N LEU A 340 20.25 15.62 12.05
CA LEU A 340 20.25 14.33 11.37
C LEU A 340 20.67 14.51 9.90
N ALA A 341 21.46 13.57 9.36
CA ALA A 341 21.76 13.50 7.93
C ALA A 341 21.20 12.20 7.34
N LEU A 342 20.45 12.34 6.22
CA LEU A 342 19.76 11.25 5.56
C LEU A 342 19.51 11.57 4.08
N THR A 343 19.02 10.60 3.32
CA THR A 343 18.66 10.84 1.91
C THR A 343 17.14 10.93 1.75
N ALA A 344 16.67 11.37 0.58
CA ALA A 344 15.23 11.35 0.23
C ALA A 344 14.60 9.97 0.40
N ARG A 345 15.36 8.89 0.26
CA ARG A 345 14.90 7.51 0.46
C ARG A 345 14.50 7.25 1.91
N GLU A 346 15.29 7.71 2.88
CA GLU A 346 14.99 7.54 4.31
C GLU A 346 13.77 8.39 4.72
N VAL A 347 13.67 9.60 4.17
CA VAL A 347 12.44 10.42 4.36
C VAL A 347 11.21 9.65 3.84
N GLY A 348 11.27 9.12 2.63
CA GLY A 348 10.18 8.32 2.06
C GLY A 348 9.80 7.11 2.91
N ALA A 349 10.79 6.44 3.52
CA ALA A 349 10.57 5.26 4.36
C ALA A 349 9.81 5.57 5.66
N VAL A 350 9.91 6.78 6.19
CA VAL A 350 9.21 7.17 7.44
C VAL A 350 7.96 7.99 7.21
N LEU A 351 7.68 8.40 5.96
CA LEU A 351 6.63 9.36 5.63
C LEU A 351 5.23 8.91 6.07
N LEU A 352 4.91 7.63 5.95
CA LEU A 352 3.61 7.06 6.34
C LEU A 352 3.55 6.61 7.82
N GLY A 353 4.64 6.73 8.57
CA GLY A 353 4.67 6.39 9.99
C GLY A 353 5.03 4.94 10.32
N GLY A 354 5.22 4.06 9.31
CA GLY A 354 5.60 2.66 9.53
C GLY A 354 7.11 2.45 9.75
N GLY A 355 7.95 3.31 9.19
CA GLY A 355 9.40 3.24 9.28
C GLY A 355 9.94 3.78 10.61
N SER A 356 11.16 3.39 10.97
CA SER A 356 11.88 3.85 12.18
C SER A 356 13.21 4.47 11.79
N LEU A 357 13.41 5.76 12.11
CA LEU A 357 14.70 6.44 11.92
C LEU A 357 15.81 5.77 12.75
N VAL A 358 15.49 5.28 13.96
CA VAL A 358 16.45 4.53 14.79
C VAL A 358 16.89 3.25 14.08
N GLN A 359 15.96 2.48 13.51
CA GLN A 359 16.29 1.28 12.74
C GLN A 359 17.17 1.60 11.53
N LEU A 360 16.84 2.68 10.81
CA LEU A 360 17.62 3.14 9.67
C LEU A 360 19.03 3.59 10.06
N ALA A 361 19.18 4.23 11.22
CA ALA A 361 20.49 4.63 11.76
C ALA A 361 21.33 3.40 12.14
N HIS A 362 20.75 2.38 12.77
CA HIS A 362 21.46 1.13 13.06
C HIS A 362 21.88 0.40 11.77
N ALA A 363 21.19 0.63 10.66
CA ALA A 363 21.59 0.14 9.34
C ALA A 363 22.59 1.07 8.61
N GLY A 364 23.10 2.12 9.27
CA GLY A 364 24.05 3.09 8.70
C GLY A 364 23.46 4.04 7.66
N ARG A 365 22.12 4.21 7.63
CA ARG A 365 21.40 4.97 6.59
C ARG A 365 20.96 6.37 7.07
N VAL A 366 21.01 6.63 8.35
CA VAL A 366 20.75 7.93 8.99
C VAL A 366 21.91 8.20 9.94
N ALA A 367 22.51 9.39 9.88
CA ALA A 367 23.51 9.81 10.83
C ALA A 367 22.89 10.76 11.85
N GLU A 368 23.08 10.48 13.14
CA GLU A 368 22.77 11.40 14.22
C GLU A 368 23.95 12.34 14.44
N LEU A 369 23.72 13.64 14.29
CA LEU A 369 24.73 14.69 14.43
C LEU A 369 24.56 15.46 15.75
N ARG A 370 23.33 15.57 16.26
CA ARG A 370 23.04 16.10 17.61
C ARG A 370 22.49 14.98 18.51
N PRO A 371 23.17 14.66 19.61
CA PRO A 371 22.73 13.61 20.53
C PRO A 371 21.27 13.78 20.98
N GLY A 372 20.47 12.72 20.88
CA GLY A 372 19.06 12.68 21.27
C GLY A 372 18.08 13.05 20.16
N ALA A 373 18.52 13.71 19.08
CA ALA A 373 17.66 14.12 17.96
C ALA A 373 17.05 12.92 17.22
N LEU A 374 17.82 11.86 17.02
CA LEU A 374 17.36 10.64 16.34
C LEU A 374 16.16 10.00 17.03
N ARG A 375 16.25 9.86 18.34
CA ARG A 375 15.17 9.21 19.12
C ARG A 375 13.91 10.06 19.12
N ALA A 376 14.04 11.38 19.32
CA ALA A 376 12.91 12.32 19.30
C ALA A 376 12.22 12.32 17.93
N ALA A 377 12.99 12.48 16.85
CA ALA A 377 12.45 12.45 15.49
C ALA A 377 11.80 11.09 15.17
N SER A 378 12.44 9.96 15.53
CA SER A 378 11.89 8.64 15.28
C SER A 378 10.56 8.41 16.00
N ALA A 379 10.38 8.92 17.21
CA ALA A 379 9.11 8.85 17.93
C ALA A 379 8.04 9.71 17.24
N ALA A 380 8.38 10.94 16.87
CA ALA A 380 7.46 11.88 16.22
C ALA A 380 6.95 11.35 14.86
N PHE A 381 7.79 10.69 14.07
CA PHE A 381 7.41 10.13 12.78
C PHE A 381 6.54 8.87 12.87
N ARG A 382 6.56 8.12 13.98
CA ARG A 382 5.75 6.90 14.14
C ARG A 382 4.26 7.22 14.10
N HIS A 383 3.47 6.24 13.65
CA HIS A 383 2.01 6.32 13.65
C HIS A 383 1.40 4.94 13.92
N ASP A 384 0.27 4.93 14.61
CA ASP A 384 -0.56 3.76 14.87
C ASP A 384 -1.99 4.08 14.42
N PRO A 385 -2.60 3.21 13.59
CA PRO A 385 -2.12 1.90 13.12
C PRO A 385 -1.02 1.99 12.05
N ALA A 386 -0.33 0.86 11.84
CA ALA A 386 0.72 0.74 10.82
C ALA A 386 0.19 1.03 9.41
N PRO A 387 0.95 1.70 8.52
CA PRO A 387 0.48 2.01 7.18
C PRO A 387 0.26 0.75 6.33
N PHE A 388 -0.78 0.80 5.49
CA PHE A 388 -1.17 -0.30 4.63
C PHE A 388 -1.84 0.21 3.34
N CYS A 389 -1.45 -0.32 2.19
CA CYS A 389 -2.04 0.01 0.89
C CYS A 389 -2.65 -1.24 0.25
N PRO A 390 -3.97 -1.45 0.33
CA PRO A 390 -4.62 -2.63 -0.26
C PRO A 390 -4.76 -2.54 -1.79
N MET A 391 -4.58 -1.37 -2.37
CA MET A 391 -4.81 -1.09 -3.79
C MET A 391 -3.51 -1.20 -4.59
N ALA A 392 -3.48 -2.08 -5.59
CA ALA A 392 -2.42 -2.12 -6.59
C ALA A 392 -2.79 -1.23 -7.79
N PHE A 393 -1.85 -0.39 -8.24
CA PHE A 393 -1.99 0.55 -9.34
C PHE A 393 -0.79 0.55 -10.30
#